data_7d6cf1b7a529625dbf0d691ffccbc810
#
_entry.id   7d6cf1b7a529625dbf0d691ffccbc810
#
_cell.length_a   1.000
_cell.length_b   1.000
_cell.length_c   1.000
_cell.angle_alpha   90.00
_cell.angle_beta   90.00
_cell.angle_gamma   90.00
#
_symmetry.space_group_name_H-M   'P 1'
#
loop_
_entity.id
_entity.type
_entity.pdbx_description
1 polymer ?
#
loop_
_entity_poly.entity_id
_entity_poly.type
_entity_poly.pdbx_seq_one_letter_code
_entity_poly.pdbx_strand_id
1 'polypeptide(L)'
;MKPSLFTALFATILLFHPLPGAAQQASLPDPVDGVEWRAGTAVEGGMILAKTAPGVRLELDGVSLPQDVTGHALIGFHRDSDSPVTLTILHPDGRRDSVSMMPAQRDYAVQRIDGLKRGHVTPPQEVLDRIGADSAAVRAARDVIDAGPDTGDFIAGLEMPVEGRITGVYGSQRILNGEPRQPHYGIDIAAPRGTPVMAPAAGRVTLVRDLYFSGWTFLMTHGLGLN
;
A
#
# COMPACT_ATOMS: atom_id res chain seq x y z
N MET A 1 -48.71 -43.99 47.83
CA MET A 1 -48.63 -42.92 46.81
C MET A 1 -47.15 -42.50 46.63
N LYS A 2 -46.51 -42.89 45.51
CA LYS A 2 -45.14 -42.53 45.20
C LYS A 2 -45.21 -41.48 44.09
N PRO A 3 -44.49 -40.33 44.15
CA PRO A 3 -44.38 -39.43 43.01
C PRO A 3 -43.29 -39.88 42.05
N SER A 4 -43.65 -39.91 40.76
CA SER A 4 -42.83 -40.23 39.61
C SER A 4 -41.85 -39.12 39.34
N LEU A 5 -40.54 -39.45 39.25
CA LEU A 5 -39.51 -38.55 38.82
C LEU A 5 -39.52 -38.50 37.28
N PHE A 6 -39.86 -37.35 36.71
CA PHE A 6 -39.64 -37.05 35.31
C PHE A 6 -38.20 -36.50 35.15
N THR A 7 -37.34 -37.31 34.56
CA THR A 7 -35.99 -36.89 34.17
C THR A 7 -36.08 -36.21 32.82
N ALA A 8 -35.95 -34.87 32.81
CA ALA A 8 -35.82 -34.09 31.57
C ALA A 8 -34.38 -34.17 31.08
N LEU A 9 -34.21 -34.80 29.91
CA LEU A 9 -32.92 -34.86 29.18
C LEU A 9 -32.74 -33.55 28.42
N PHE A 10 -31.89 -32.64 28.94
CA PHE A 10 -31.47 -31.46 28.23
C PHE A 10 -30.41 -31.86 27.18
N ALA A 11 -30.80 -31.94 25.92
CA ALA A 11 -29.86 -32.03 24.80
C ALA A 11 -29.22 -30.69 24.58
N THR A 12 -27.97 -30.53 25.04
CA THR A 12 -27.15 -29.35 24.74
C THR A 12 -26.72 -29.43 23.27
N ILE A 13 -27.39 -28.69 22.39
CA ILE A 13 -26.95 -28.47 21.01
C ILE A 13 -25.76 -27.56 21.08
N LEU A 14 -24.53 -28.07 20.97
CA LEU A 14 -23.32 -27.33 20.70
C LEU A 14 -23.43 -26.76 19.27
N LEU A 15 -23.87 -25.52 19.15
CA LEU A 15 -23.69 -24.71 17.95
C LEU A 15 -22.20 -24.46 17.76
N PHE A 16 -21.56 -25.23 16.91
CA PHE A 16 -20.26 -24.89 16.35
C PHE A 16 -20.43 -23.64 15.49
N HIS A 17 -20.20 -22.49 16.09
CA HIS A 17 -19.91 -21.29 15.32
C HIS A 17 -18.49 -21.50 14.75
N PRO A 18 -18.28 -21.44 13.41
CA PRO A 18 -16.94 -21.36 12.89
C PRO A 18 -16.31 -20.10 13.48
N LEU A 19 -15.22 -20.29 14.22
CA LEU A 19 -14.37 -19.16 14.63
C LEU A 19 -14.00 -18.42 13.34
N PRO A 20 -14.15 -17.08 13.27
CA PRO A 20 -13.62 -16.32 12.17
C PRO A 20 -12.14 -16.70 12.06
N GLY A 21 -11.72 -17.15 10.86
CA GLY A 21 -10.35 -17.51 10.58
C GLY A 21 -9.47 -16.42 11.15
N ALA A 22 -8.47 -16.79 11.95
CA ALA A 22 -7.50 -15.84 12.49
C ALA A 22 -6.93 -15.06 11.30
N ALA A 23 -7.31 -13.79 11.17
CA ALA A 23 -6.66 -12.89 10.24
C ALA A 23 -5.17 -12.99 10.56
N GLN A 24 -4.38 -13.43 9.59
CA GLN A 24 -2.95 -13.57 9.75
C GLN A 24 -2.42 -12.20 10.18
N GLN A 25 -1.96 -12.09 11.43
CA GLN A 25 -1.49 -10.81 11.95
C GLN A 25 -0.28 -10.40 11.12
N ALA A 26 -0.42 -9.27 10.42
CA ALA A 26 0.68 -8.68 9.68
C ALA A 26 1.81 -8.37 10.67
N SER A 27 2.96 -8.98 10.48
CA SER A 27 4.14 -8.83 11.33
C SER A 27 5.35 -8.42 10.50
N LEU A 28 6.38 -7.94 11.17
CA LEU A 28 7.70 -7.85 10.59
C LEU A 28 8.22 -9.27 10.28
N PRO A 29 9.04 -9.44 9.24
CA PRO A 29 9.69 -10.72 8.94
C PRO A 29 10.59 -11.19 10.07
N ASP A 30 10.94 -12.49 10.06
CA ASP A 30 11.92 -13.03 10.98
C ASP A 30 13.27 -12.28 10.87
N PRO A 31 14.03 -12.16 11.96
CA PRO A 31 15.36 -11.55 11.93
C PRO A 31 16.27 -12.22 10.90
N VAL A 32 17.00 -11.42 10.12
CA VAL A 32 17.99 -11.89 9.16
C VAL A 32 19.27 -11.10 9.32
N ASP A 33 20.42 -11.79 9.15
CA ASP A 33 21.73 -11.15 9.29
C ASP A 33 21.92 -9.98 8.32
N GLY A 34 22.47 -8.89 8.81
CA GLY A 34 22.73 -7.69 8.04
C GLY A 34 21.51 -6.80 7.77
N VAL A 35 20.30 -7.15 8.24
CA VAL A 35 19.08 -6.34 8.07
C VAL A 35 18.37 -6.13 9.40
N GLU A 36 18.07 -4.89 9.71
CA GLU A 36 17.24 -4.49 10.84
C GLU A 36 15.89 -3.98 10.33
N TRP A 37 14.81 -4.62 10.75
CA TRP A 37 13.44 -4.17 10.46
C TRP A 37 13.09 -3.01 11.39
N ARG A 38 12.80 -1.83 10.82
CA ARG A 38 12.55 -0.60 11.59
C ARG A 38 11.10 -0.31 11.83
N ALA A 39 10.27 -0.43 10.79
CA ALA A 39 8.85 -0.09 10.86
C ALA A 39 8.07 -0.75 9.73
N GLY A 40 6.75 -0.76 9.86
CA GLY A 40 5.84 -1.25 8.82
C GLY A 40 5.43 -2.70 9.02
N THR A 41 4.74 -3.26 8.05
CA THR A 41 4.24 -4.65 8.08
C THR A 41 4.14 -5.22 6.67
N ALA A 42 4.34 -6.54 6.54
CA ALA A 42 4.08 -7.29 5.31
C ALA A 42 2.57 -7.51 5.15
N VAL A 43 1.91 -6.56 4.52
CA VAL A 43 0.46 -6.59 4.25
C VAL A 43 0.20 -6.02 2.86
N GLU A 44 -0.86 -6.45 2.18
CA GLU A 44 -1.27 -5.87 0.89
C GLU A 44 -1.35 -4.34 0.95
N GLY A 45 -0.68 -3.66 0.01
CA GLY A 45 -0.57 -2.21 -0.03
C GLY A 45 0.23 -1.59 1.12
N GLY A 46 0.89 -2.40 1.92
CA GLY A 46 1.77 -1.95 3.00
C GLY A 46 3.21 -1.77 2.54
N MET A 47 4.06 -1.38 3.48
CA MET A 47 5.51 -1.29 3.27
C MET A 47 6.27 -1.62 4.55
N ILE A 48 7.53 -2.00 4.40
CA ILE A 48 8.48 -2.19 5.49
C ILE A 48 9.67 -1.25 5.27
N LEU A 49 10.05 -0.52 6.30
CA LEU A 49 11.31 0.20 6.38
C LEU A 49 12.36 -0.74 6.96
N ALA A 50 13.43 -0.97 6.21
CA ALA A 50 14.58 -1.74 6.63
C ALA A 50 15.82 -0.86 6.75
N LYS A 51 16.77 -1.26 7.59
CA LYS A 51 18.11 -0.69 7.64
C LYS A 51 19.13 -1.81 7.51
N THR A 52 20.07 -1.65 6.58
CA THR A 52 21.12 -2.65 6.33
C THR A 52 22.41 -2.31 7.04
N ALA A 53 23.19 -3.33 7.33
CA ALA A 53 24.60 -3.18 7.72
C ALA A 53 25.42 -2.57 6.57
N PRO A 54 26.55 -1.93 6.84
CA PRO A 54 27.40 -1.34 5.81
C PRO A 54 27.78 -2.34 4.70
N GLY A 55 27.58 -1.95 3.44
CA GLY A 55 27.91 -2.76 2.26
C GLY A 55 26.90 -3.85 1.90
N VAL A 56 25.89 -4.10 2.73
CA VAL A 56 24.78 -5.01 2.40
C VAL A 56 23.84 -4.33 1.40
N ARG A 57 23.44 -5.07 0.36
CA ARG A 57 22.44 -4.62 -0.63
C ARG A 57 21.21 -5.51 -0.60
N LEU A 58 20.10 -4.95 -1.01
CA LEU A 58 18.79 -5.64 -1.06
C LEU A 58 18.27 -5.72 -2.48
N GLU A 59 17.72 -6.89 -2.83
CA GLU A 59 16.96 -7.11 -4.06
C GLU A 59 15.59 -7.69 -3.70
N LEU A 60 14.52 -7.12 -4.23
CA LEU A 60 13.16 -7.66 -4.12
C LEU A 60 12.79 -8.33 -5.45
N ASP A 61 12.52 -9.61 -5.44
CA ASP A 61 12.24 -10.43 -6.63
C ASP A 61 13.28 -10.22 -7.77
N GLY A 62 14.55 -10.08 -7.38
CA GLY A 62 15.67 -9.85 -8.30
C GLY A 62 15.86 -8.40 -8.76
N VAL A 63 15.04 -7.46 -8.27
CA VAL A 63 15.19 -6.03 -8.56
C VAL A 63 15.88 -5.35 -7.38
N SER A 64 17.00 -4.66 -7.66
CA SER A 64 17.74 -3.92 -6.63
C SER A 64 16.89 -2.82 -6.02
N LEU A 65 16.84 -2.78 -4.68
CA LEU A 65 16.15 -1.73 -3.94
C LEU A 65 17.08 -0.51 -3.77
N PRO A 66 16.56 0.71 -3.93
CA PRO A 66 17.27 1.93 -3.56
C PRO A 66 17.62 1.92 -2.07
N GLN A 67 18.84 2.35 -1.74
CA GLN A 67 19.29 2.51 -0.37
C GLN A 67 19.92 3.88 -0.19
N ASP A 68 19.66 4.54 0.94
CA ASP A 68 20.35 5.78 1.29
C ASP A 68 21.77 5.51 1.80
N VAL A 69 22.50 6.59 2.04
CA VAL A 69 23.90 6.51 2.54
C VAL A 69 24.01 5.90 3.94
N THR A 70 22.91 5.80 4.67
CA THR A 70 22.85 5.20 6.02
C THR A 70 22.34 3.76 6.00
N GLY A 71 21.99 3.23 4.82
CA GLY A 71 21.54 1.87 4.60
C GLY A 71 20.03 1.67 4.72
N HIS A 72 19.22 2.73 4.77
CA HIS A 72 17.75 2.54 4.77
C HIS A 72 17.26 2.15 3.38
N ALA A 73 16.24 1.28 3.34
CA ALA A 73 15.53 0.85 2.15
C ALA A 73 14.04 0.66 2.46
N LEU A 74 13.20 0.86 1.44
CA LEU A 74 11.77 0.57 1.51
C LEU A 74 11.42 -0.67 0.72
N ILE A 75 10.62 -1.55 1.32
CA ILE A 75 10.07 -2.76 0.70
C ILE A 75 8.57 -2.56 0.63
N GLY A 76 8.03 -2.35 -0.58
CA GLY A 76 6.61 -2.14 -0.80
C GLY A 76 5.90 -3.41 -1.25
N PHE A 77 4.64 -3.58 -0.86
CA PHE A 77 3.78 -4.68 -1.28
C PHE A 77 2.63 -4.14 -2.14
N HIS A 78 2.35 -4.83 -3.24
CA HIS A 78 1.24 -4.45 -4.10
C HIS A 78 -0.10 -4.63 -3.35
N ARG A 79 -1.13 -3.87 -3.75
CA ARG A 79 -2.48 -3.96 -3.18
C ARG A 79 -3.09 -5.36 -3.31
N ASP A 80 -2.78 -6.04 -4.39
CA ASP A 80 -3.31 -7.36 -4.71
C ASP A 80 -2.16 -8.40 -4.70
N SER A 81 -1.30 -8.35 -3.67
CA SER A 81 -0.20 -9.30 -3.48
C SER A 81 -0.74 -10.64 -2.99
N ASP A 82 -0.97 -11.57 -3.90
CA ASP A 82 -1.47 -12.93 -3.64
C ASP A 82 -0.38 -14.00 -3.62
N SER A 83 0.87 -13.60 -3.77
CA SER A 83 2.02 -14.47 -3.89
C SER A 83 3.15 -14.02 -2.96
N PRO A 84 4.00 -14.94 -2.48
CA PRO A 84 5.19 -14.58 -1.72
C PRO A 84 6.14 -13.73 -2.56
N VAL A 85 6.74 -12.72 -1.95
CA VAL A 85 7.87 -11.97 -2.51
C VAL A 85 9.16 -12.43 -1.86
N THR A 86 10.25 -12.43 -2.62
CA THR A 86 11.56 -12.86 -2.13
C THR A 86 12.51 -11.66 -1.99
N LEU A 87 12.91 -11.37 -0.75
CA LEU A 87 13.98 -10.42 -0.48
C LEU A 87 15.30 -11.17 -0.46
N THR A 88 16.22 -10.82 -1.35
CA THR A 88 17.60 -11.31 -1.37
C THR A 88 18.49 -10.29 -0.69
N ILE A 89 19.32 -10.75 0.24
CA ILE A 89 20.32 -9.99 0.98
C ILE A 89 21.69 -10.32 0.42
N LEU A 90 22.39 -9.34 -0.12
CA LEU A 90 23.71 -9.45 -0.72
C LEU A 90 24.76 -8.92 0.24
N HIS A 91 25.57 -9.77 0.81
CA HIS A 91 26.62 -9.41 1.75
C HIS A 91 27.92 -8.99 1.04
N PRO A 92 28.74 -8.12 1.67
CA PRO A 92 30.03 -7.69 1.07
C PRO A 92 31.02 -8.82 0.84
N ASP A 93 30.92 -9.92 1.59
CA ASP A 93 31.73 -11.11 1.45
C ASP A 93 31.29 -12.05 0.30
N GLY A 94 30.24 -11.70 -0.43
CA GLY A 94 29.65 -12.47 -1.51
C GLY A 94 28.58 -13.48 -1.07
N ARG A 95 28.31 -13.61 0.21
CA ARG A 95 27.22 -14.44 0.73
C ARG A 95 25.87 -13.87 0.30
N ARG A 96 24.91 -14.75 0.04
CA ARG A 96 23.52 -14.39 -0.31
C ARG A 96 22.59 -15.11 0.65
N ASP A 97 21.77 -14.35 1.35
CA ASP A 97 20.66 -14.86 2.14
C ASP A 97 19.35 -14.48 1.45
N SER A 98 18.25 -15.14 1.81
CA SER A 98 16.94 -14.80 1.29
C SER A 98 15.84 -14.95 2.33
N VAL A 99 14.88 -14.07 2.29
CA VAL A 99 13.67 -14.10 3.11
C VAL A 99 12.46 -14.12 2.19
N SER A 100 11.61 -15.13 2.34
CA SER A 100 10.32 -15.17 1.64
C SER A 100 9.27 -14.53 2.54
N MET A 101 8.56 -13.52 2.03
CA MET A 101 7.51 -12.80 2.74
C MET A 101 6.19 -13.00 2.02
N MET A 102 5.19 -13.53 2.72
CA MET A 102 3.80 -13.58 2.22
C MET A 102 3.04 -12.41 2.82
N PRO A 103 2.65 -11.39 2.02
CA PRO A 103 1.87 -10.28 2.54
C PRO A 103 0.52 -10.75 3.07
N ALA A 104 0.16 -10.32 4.27
CA ALA A 104 -1.17 -10.60 4.81
C ALA A 104 -2.23 -9.91 3.96
N GLN A 105 -3.30 -10.63 3.65
CA GLN A 105 -4.40 -10.10 2.84
C GLN A 105 -5.21 -9.06 3.61
N ARG A 106 -5.80 -8.11 2.86
CA ARG A 106 -6.71 -7.09 3.36
C ARG A 106 -8.04 -7.16 2.66
N ASP A 107 -9.11 -6.95 3.41
CA ASP A 107 -10.44 -6.76 2.85
C ASP A 107 -10.60 -5.33 2.35
N TYR A 108 -10.87 -5.18 1.05
CA TYR A 108 -11.10 -3.89 0.43
C TYR A 108 -12.57 -3.69 0.08
N ALA A 109 -13.06 -2.48 0.29
CA ALA A 109 -14.43 -2.12 -0.11
C ALA A 109 -14.57 -2.11 -1.63
N VAL A 110 -15.43 -3.00 -2.17
CA VAL A 110 -15.73 -3.07 -3.60
C VAL A 110 -17.18 -2.67 -3.84
N GLN A 111 -17.39 -1.58 -4.61
CA GLN A 111 -18.70 -1.10 -5.03
C GLN A 111 -18.99 -1.55 -6.45
N ARG A 112 -20.09 -2.28 -6.65
CA ARG A 112 -20.59 -2.67 -7.98
C ARG A 112 -21.72 -1.75 -8.40
N ILE A 113 -21.63 -1.17 -9.61
CA ILE A 113 -22.63 -0.27 -10.18
C ILE A 113 -22.92 -0.73 -11.61
N ASP A 114 -24.15 -1.17 -11.84
CA ASP A 114 -24.60 -1.65 -13.14
C ASP A 114 -25.64 -0.69 -13.76
N GLY A 115 -25.93 -0.86 -15.05
CA GLY A 115 -26.90 -0.05 -15.77
C GLY A 115 -26.39 1.33 -16.21
N LEU A 116 -25.09 1.58 -16.16
CA LEU A 116 -24.50 2.82 -16.65
C LEU A 116 -24.48 2.85 -18.18
N LYS A 117 -24.76 4.03 -18.76
CA LYS A 117 -24.61 4.25 -20.21
C LYS A 117 -23.15 4.10 -20.62
N ARG A 118 -22.89 3.47 -21.77
CA ARG A 118 -21.51 3.23 -22.29
C ARG A 118 -20.65 4.49 -22.34
N GLY A 119 -21.20 5.64 -22.74
CA GLY A 119 -20.45 6.90 -22.78
C GLY A 119 -19.94 7.40 -21.43
N HIS A 120 -20.48 6.91 -20.30
CA HIS A 120 -19.95 7.21 -18.95
C HIS A 120 -18.81 6.29 -18.55
N VAL A 121 -18.53 5.24 -19.35
CA VAL A 121 -17.54 4.21 -19.04
C VAL A 121 -16.31 4.33 -19.96
N THR A 122 -16.50 4.83 -21.19
CA THR A 122 -15.44 4.98 -22.19
C THR A 122 -15.39 6.43 -22.68
N PRO A 123 -14.31 7.18 -22.37
CA PRO A 123 -14.13 8.56 -22.82
C PRO A 123 -13.95 8.65 -24.36
N PRO A 124 -14.24 9.82 -24.99
CA PRO A 124 -13.90 10.10 -26.38
C PRO A 124 -12.38 10.05 -26.64
N GLN A 125 -11.97 9.87 -27.90
CA GLN A 125 -10.55 9.71 -28.28
C GLN A 125 -9.68 10.91 -27.86
N GLU A 126 -10.16 12.12 -28.05
CA GLU A 126 -9.44 13.36 -27.64
C GLU A 126 -9.10 13.39 -26.15
N VAL A 127 -10.00 12.84 -25.34
CA VAL A 127 -9.82 12.70 -23.88
C VAL A 127 -8.82 11.59 -23.57
N LEU A 128 -8.83 10.50 -24.34
CA LEU A 128 -7.86 9.40 -24.17
C LEU A 128 -6.43 9.85 -24.43
N ASP A 129 -6.21 10.72 -25.43
CA ASP A 129 -4.88 11.28 -25.73
C ASP A 129 -4.37 12.14 -24.55
N ARG A 130 -5.23 12.98 -23.97
CA ARG A 130 -4.90 13.74 -22.74
C ARG A 130 -4.57 12.80 -21.57
N ILE A 131 -5.39 11.78 -21.34
CA ILE A 131 -5.16 10.79 -20.27
C ILE A 131 -3.81 10.08 -20.50
N GLY A 132 -3.48 9.74 -21.75
CA GLY A 132 -2.19 9.13 -22.11
C GLY A 132 -1.00 10.04 -21.76
N ALA A 133 -1.06 11.30 -22.14
CA ALA A 133 -0.02 12.29 -21.85
C ALA A 133 0.13 12.55 -20.34
N ASP A 134 -0.99 12.63 -19.61
CA ASP A 134 -1.01 12.81 -18.16
C ASP A 134 -0.39 11.59 -17.45
N SER A 135 -0.75 10.39 -17.88
CA SER A 135 -0.19 9.15 -17.34
C SER A 135 1.32 9.03 -17.58
N ALA A 136 1.80 9.47 -18.75
CA ALA A 136 3.23 9.50 -19.07
C ALA A 136 3.98 10.49 -18.16
N ALA A 137 3.43 11.69 -17.94
CA ALA A 137 4.02 12.69 -17.04
C ALA A 137 4.09 12.18 -15.59
N VAL A 138 3.04 11.54 -15.10
CA VAL A 138 3.01 10.94 -13.75
C VAL A 138 4.06 9.83 -13.61
N ARG A 139 4.18 8.94 -14.60
CA ARG A 139 5.22 7.90 -14.59
C ARG A 139 6.62 8.50 -14.52
N ALA A 140 6.93 9.44 -15.43
CA ALA A 140 8.24 10.11 -15.45
C ALA A 140 8.56 10.81 -14.11
N ALA A 141 7.56 11.41 -13.46
CA ALA A 141 7.74 12.05 -12.16
C ALA A 141 7.99 11.05 -11.03
N ARG A 142 7.40 9.85 -11.10
CA ARG A 142 7.59 8.76 -10.12
C ARG A 142 8.89 7.97 -10.34
N ASP A 143 9.41 7.95 -11.56
CA ASP A 143 10.70 7.30 -11.88
C ASP A 143 11.89 8.06 -11.28
N VAL A 144 11.66 9.24 -10.70
CA VAL A 144 12.69 9.99 -9.98
C VAL A 144 12.94 9.31 -8.64
N ILE A 145 13.97 8.47 -8.61
CA ILE A 145 14.48 7.88 -7.36
C ILE A 145 15.55 8.82 -6.81
N ASP A 146 15.28 9.40 -5.66
CA ASP A 146 16.23 10.22 -4.94
C ASP A 146 16.81 9.43 -3.77
N ALA A 147 18.13 9.27 -3.74
CA ALA A 147 18.85 8.61 -2.67
C ALA A 147 19.91 9.56 -2.05
N GLY A 148 19.72 10.87 -2.24
CA GLY A 148 20.60 11.89 -1.71
C GLY A 148 20.54 12.02 -0.18
N PRO A 149 21.40 12.87 0.41
CA PRO A 149 21.49 13.03 1.87
C PRO A 149 20.23 13.60 2.52
N ASP A 150 19.36 14.26 1.72
CA ASP A 150 18.12 14.86 2.21
C ASP A 150 16.90 13.91 2.11
N THR A 151 17.14 12.64 1.84
CA THR A 151 16.12 11.62 1.61
C THR A 151 15.89 10.77 2.84
N GLY A 152 15.41 11.29 3.88
CA GLY A 152 15.24 10.48 5.10
C GLY A 152 14.23 11.03 6.08
N ASP A 153 13.71 12.21 5.79
CA ASP A 153 12.82 12.88 6.74
C ASP A 153 11.50 12.11 6.95
N PHE A 154 11.06 11.33 5.94
CA PHE A 154 9.90 10.42 6.10
C PHE A 154 10.17 9.26 7.08
N ILE A 155 11.44 8.96 7.41
CA ILE A 155 11.81 7.90 8.37
C ILE A 155 11.27 8.23 9.77
N ALA A 156 11.15 9.51 10.10
CA ALA A 156 10.52 9.98 11.34
C ALA A 156 8.99 9.82 11.34
N GLY A 157 8.39 9.51 10.19
CA GLY A 157 6.96 9.38 9.97
C GLY A 157 6.43 10.36 8.93
N LEU A 158 5.15 10.21 8.59
CA LEU A 158 4.43 11.10 7.69
C LEU A 158 3.35 11.84 8.49
N GLU A 159 3.24 13.14 8.28
CA GLU A 159 2.19 13.95 8.86
C GLU A 159 0.96 14.01 7.95
N MET A 160 -0.22 14.19 8.54
CA MET A 160 -1.44 14.39 7.76
C MET A 160 -1.37 15.72 7.01
N PRO A 161 -1.55 15.72 5.67
CA PRO A 161 -1.36 16.91 4.86
C PRO A 161 -2.42 17.99 5.11
N VAL A 162 -3.57 17.61 5.63
CA VAL A 162 -4.69 18.50 5.94
C VAL A 162 -5.59 17.85 6.97
N GLU A 163 -6.19 18.65 7.85
CA GLU A 163 -7.26 18.19 8.73
C GLU A 163 -8.61 18.16 7.97
N GLY A 164 -9.34 17.06 8.13
CA GLY A 164 -10.63 16.92 7.49
C GLY A 164 -11.23 15.53 7.63
N ARG A 165 -12.48 15.38 7.16
CA ARG A 165 -13.14 14.08 7.17
C ARG A 165 -12.61 13.19 6.06
N ILE A 166 -12.18 11.97 6.39
CA ILE A 166 -11.80 10.96 5.39
C ILE A 166 -13.08 10.51 4.66
N THR A 167 -13.09 10.64 3.33
CA THR A 167 -14.20 10.33 2.44
C THR A 167 -13.90 9.20 1.47
N GLY A 168 -12.63 8.87 1.25
CA GLY A 168 -12.16 7.73 0.49
C GLY A 168 -10.98 7.07 1.18
N VAL A 169 -10.92 5.74 1.10
CA VAL A 169 -9.87 4.94 1.74
C VAL A 169 -9.05 4.18 0.70
N TYR A 170 -7.78 3.94 1.02
CA TYR A 170 -6.89 3.14 0.20
C TYR A 170 -7.48 1.76 -0.12
N GLY A 171 -7.29 1.31 -1.35
CA GLY A 171 -7.66 -0.02 -1.81
C GLY A 171 -9.13 -0.16 -2.24
N SER A 172 -10.02 0.81 -1.93
CA SER A 172 -11.40 0.76 -2.40
C SER A 172 -11.48 0.72 -3.93
N GLN A 173 -12.45 -0.01 -4.49
CA GLN A 173 -12.56 -0.22 -5.94
C GLN A 173 -14.01 -0.15 -6.41
N ARG A 174 -14.22 0.36 -7.62
CA ARG A 174 -15.51 0.32 -8.31
C ARG A 174 -15.46 -0.67 -9.47
N ILE A 175 -16.54 -1.44 -9.62
CA ILE A 175 -16.79 -2.28 -10.78
C ILE A 175 -17.99 -1.67 -11.50
N LEU A 176 -17.80 -1.18 -12.72
CA LEU A 176 -18.83 -0.47 -13.49
C LEU A 176 -19.27 -1.35 -14.66
N ASN A 177 -20.58 -1.75 -14.70
CA ASN A 177 -21.11 -2.66 -15.70
C ASN A 177 -20.28 -3.96 -15.84
N GLY A 178 -19.81 -4.51 -14.71
CA GLY A 178 -18.97 -5.71 -14.69
C GLY A 178 -17.46 -5.46 -14.95
N GLU A 179 -17.07 -4.24 -15.33
CA GLU A 179 -15.67 -3.91 -15.60
C GLU A 179 -14.99 -3.30 -14.36
N PRO A 180 -13.94 -3.92 -13.82
CA PRO A 180 -13.16 -3.36 -12.72
C PRO A 180 -12.50 -2.04 -13.12
N ARG A 181 -12.60 -1.03 -12.27
CA ARG A 181 -11.84 0.22 -12.38
C ARG A 181 -10.59 0.15 -11.53
N GLN A 182 -9.64 1.04 -11.83
CA GLN A 182 -8.42 1.15 -11.03
C GLN A 182 -8.79 1.36 -9.55
N PRO A 183 -8.17 0.61 -8.63
CA PRO A 183 -8.34 0.84 -7.20
C PRO A 183 -7.91 2.24 -6.78
N HIS A 184 -8.46 2.73 -5.69
CA HIS A 184 -8.04 3.98 -5.08
C HIS A 184 -6.72 3.76 -4.31
N TYR A 185 -5.61 4.32 -4.81
CA TYR A 185 -4.30 4.19 -4.20
C TYR A 185 -3.95 5.34 -3.26
N GLY A 186 -4.94 5.83 -2.50
CA GLY A 186 -4.75 6.92 -1.57
C GLY A 186 -5.90 7.06 -0.57
N ILE A 187 -5.92 8.19 0.10
CA ILE A 187 -7.04 8.64 0.94
C ILE A 187 -7.60 9.94 0.40
N ASP A 188 -8.92 10.10 0.48
CA ASP A 188 -9.58 11.38 0.20
C ASP A 188 -9.91 12.08 1.52
N ILE A 189 -9.51 13.33 1.64
CA ILE A 189 -9.78 14.16 2.81
C ILE A 189 -10.61 15.37 2.37
N ALA A 190 -11.83 15.45 2.87
CA ALA A 190 -12.71 16.60 2.57
C ALA A 190 -12.33 17.79 3.45
N ALA A 191 -11.98 18.89 2.79
CA ALA A 191 -11.70 20.17 3.44
C ALA A 191 -12.34 21.33 2.64
N PRO A 192 -12.64 22.48 3.24
CA PRO A 192 -13.12 23.66 2.54
C PRO A 192 -12.14 24.13 1.47
N ARG A 193 -12.68 24.72 0.39
CA ARG A 193 -11.81 25.31 -0.66
C ARG A 193 -10.91 26.41 -0.07
N GLY A 194 -9.62 26.36 -0.39
CA GLY A 194 -8.63 27.31 0.12
C GLY A 194 -7.96 26.87 1.43
N THR A 195 -8.32 25.70 1.97
CA THR A 195 -7.59 25.11 3.10
C THR A 195 -6.15 24.80 2.66
N PRO A 196 -5.12 25.24 3.39
CA PRO A 196 -3.73 24.90 3.10
C PRO A 196 -3.53 23.37 3.17
N VAL A 197 -2.76 22.86 2.22
CA VAL A 197 -2.31 21.46 2.18
C VAL A 197 -0.81 21.45 2.42
N MET A 198 -0.37 20.78 3.48
CA MET A 198 1.03 20.69 3.87
C MET A 198 1.70 19.45 3.26
N ALA A 199 2.99 19.54 2.96
CA ALA A 199 3.76 18.36 2.60
C ALA A 199 3.82 17.38 3.79
N PRO A 200 3.55 16.08 3.59
CA PRO A 200 3.53 15.11 4.68
C PRO A 200 4.91 14.83 5.28
N ALA A 201 5.97 15.11 4.55
CA ALA A 201 7.37 15.10 4.99
C ALA A 201 8.19 16.02 4.07
N ALA A 202 9.45 16.25 4.40
CA ALA A 202 10.38 16.90 3.48
C ALA A 202 10.53 16.06 2.20
N GLY A 203 10.81 16.74 1.09
CA GLY A 203 10.93 16.09 -0.21
C GLY A 203 11.05 17.09 -1.35
N ARG A 204 11.17 16.59 -2.57
CA ARG A 204 11.28 17.39 -3.78
C ARG A 204 10.05 17.26 -4.65
N VAL A 205 9.45 18.37 -5.06
CA VAL A 205 8.33 18.36 -6.02
C VAL A 205 8.82 17.92 -7.38
N THR A 206 8.23 16.84 -7.93
CA THR A 206 8.58 16.26 -9.24
C THR A 206 7.55 16.57 -10.31
N LEU A 207 6.30 16.91 -9.93
CA LEU A 207 5.25 17.31 -10.85
C LEU A 207 4.32 18.33 -10.19
N VAL A 208 3.92 19.33 -10.96
CA VAL A 208 2.77 20.22 -10.69
C VAL A 208 1.98 20.33 -11.98
N ARG A 209 0.77 19.77 -12.04
CA ARG A 209 0.00 19.72 -13.27
C ARG A 209 -1.50 19.56 -12.99
N ASP A 210 -2.34 20.16 -13.86
CA ASP A 210 -3.77 19.86 -13.93
C ASP A 210 -3.99 18.59 -14.75
N LEU A 211 -4.29 17.47 -14.06
CA LEU A 211 -4.52 16.16 -14.65
C LEU A 211 -6.01 15.93 -14.87
N TYR A 212 -6.35 15.17 -15.91
CA TYR A 212 -7.73 14.93 -16.29
C TYR A 212 -8.58 14.30 -15.17
N PHE A 213 -8.05 13.32 -14.46
CA PHE A 213 -8.81 12.61 -13.42
C PHE A 213 -8.71 13.23 -12.03
N SER A 214 -7.57 13.78 -11.65
CA SER A 214 -7.31 14.26 -10.30
C SER A 214 -7.31 15.80 -10.16
N GLY A 215 -7.40 16.53 -11.30
CA GLY A 215 -7.27 17.98 -11.28
C GLY A 215 -5.86 18.42 -10.91
N TRP A 216 -5.73 19.53 -10.18
CA TRP A 216 -4.43 20.02 -9.75
C TRP A 216 -3.72 19.01 -8.85
N THR A 217 -2.62 18.51 -9.37
CA THR A 217 -1.85 17.43 -8.75
C THR A 217 -0.42 17.88 -8.51
N PHE A 218 0.06 17.59 -7.30
CA PHE A 218 1.46 17.70 -6.91
C PHE A 218 1.98 16.29 -6.69
N LEU A 219 3.12 15.97 -7.28
CA LEU A 219 3.91 14.79 -6.89
C LEU A 219 5.18 15.27 -6.21
N MET A 220 5.53 14.60 -5.13
CA MET A 220 6.76 14.80 -4.39
C MET A 220 7.47 13.46 -4.26
N THR A 221 8.79 13.45 -4.41
CA THR A 221 9.60 12.32 -3.96
C THR A 221 10.15 12.63 -2.58
N HIS A 222 10.01 11.67 -1.69
CA HIS A 222 10.60 11.68 -0.34
C HIS A 222 11.89 10.84 -0.29
N GLY A 223 12.32 10.32 -1.45
CA GLY A 223 13.47 9.44 -1.61
C GLY A 223 13.14 7.96 -1.48
N LEU A 224 14.11 7.11 -1.83
CA LEU A 224 14.03 5.65 -1.78
C LEU A 224 12.82 5.05 -2.55
N GLY A 225 12.32 5.78 -3.56
CA GLY A 225 11.15 5.39 -4.34
C GLY A 225 9.80 5.73 -3.68
N LEU A 226 9.79 6.41 -2.53
CA LEU A 226 8.57 6.92 -1.92
C LEU A 226 8.13 8.22 -2.60
N ASN A 227 6.94 8.21 -3.20
CA ASN A 227 6.30 9.33 -3.88
C ASN A 227 4.88 9.55 -3.35
#